data_b0180b27925203a9486b2426dff07240
#
_entry.id   b0180b27925203a9486b2426dff07240
#
_cell.length_a   1.000
_cell.length_b   1.000
_cell.length_c   1.000
_cell.angle_alpha   90.00
_cell.angle_beta   90.00
_cell.angle_gamma   90.00
#
_symmetry.space_group_name_H-M   'P 1'
#
loop_
_entity.id
_entity.type
_entity.pdbx_description
1 polymer ?
#
loop_
_entity_poly.entity_id
_entity_poly.type
_entity_poly.pdbx_seq_one_letter_code
_entity_poly.pdbx_strand_id
1 'polypeptide(L)'
;MIRHNNETGSVNISTSVYTEIVGTAASNCFGVKGMAARSLTDGVYHLLRKESVSKGVHVEFHEDDTISIDLHIIVDNGVNLNAVGASIISEVRYVVNQTTGTQVRAVNVYVDSMSIG
;
A
#
# COMPACT_ATOMS: atom_id res chain seq x y z
N MET A 1 13.88 4.43 5.77
CA MET A 1 14.76 3.86 4.70
C MET A 1 15.30 2.50 5.15
N ILE A 2 15.17 1.50 4.30
CA ILE A 2 15.74 0.18 4.56
C ILE A 2 17.06 0.07 3.80
N ARG A 3 18.08 -0.47 4.48
CA ARG A 3 19.41 -0.65 3.91
C ARG A 3 19.76 -2.13 3.86
N HIS A 4 20.13 -2.61 2.67
CA HIS A 4 20.63 -3.96 2.47
C HIS A 4 22.13 -3.90 2.23
N ASN A 5 22.91 -4.48 3.13
CA ASN A 5 24.37 -4.43 3.11
C ASN A 5 24.97 -5.75 2.62
N ASN A 6 26.09 -5.63 1.90
CA ASN A 6 26.96 -6.76 1.61
C ASN A 6 28.43 -6.31 1.72
N GLU A 7 29.38 -7.20 1.46
CA GLU A 7 30.82 -6.90 1.61
C GLU A 7 31.31 -5.81 0.65
N THR A 8 30.65 -5.63 -0.48
CA THR A 8 31.09 -4.69 -1.52
C THR A 8 30.31 -3.38 -1.53
N GLY A 9 29.30 -3.25 -0.69
CA GLY A 9 28.51 -2.02 -0.66
C GLY A 9 27.16 -2.19 0.00
N SER A 10 26.24 -1.26 -0.29
CA SER A 10 24.88 -1.30 0.27
C SER A 10 23.87 -0.81 -0.78
N VAL A 11 22.63 -1.30 -0.65
CA VAL A 11 21.48 -0.80 -1.38
C VAL A 11 20.55 -0.13 -0.39
N ASN A 12 20.26 1.13 -0.60
CA ASN A 12 19.43 1.94 0.30
C ASN A 12 18.11 2.26 -0.41
N ILE A 13 16.99 1.84 0.19
CA ILE A 13 15.66 1.99 -0.41
C ILE A 13 14.87 3.02 0.36
N SER A 14 14.45 4.08 -0.32
CA SER A 14 13.71 5.17 0.31
C SER A 14 12.22 4.83 0.48
N THR A 15 11.57 5.58 1.38
CA THR A 15 10.14 5.42 1.68
C THR A 15 9.28 5.51 0.42
N SER A 16 9.61 6.43 -0.49
CA SER A 16 8.81 6.65 -1.70
C SER A 16 8.76 5.40 -2.60
N VAL A 17 9.81 4.59 -2.61
CA VAL A 17 9.81 3.35 -3.38
C VAL A 17 8.77 2.38 -2.83
N TYR A 18 8.74 2.23 -1.50
CA TYR A 18 7.77 1.35 -0.85
C TYR A 18 6.34 1.82 -1.10
N THR A 19 6.07 3.11 -0.92
CA THR A 19 4.71 3.63 -1.09
C THR A 19 4.22 3.52 -2.53
N GLU A 20 5.10 3.69 -3.51
CA GLU A 20 4.74 3.51 -4.92
C GLU A 20 4.46 2.06 -5.27
N ILE A 21 5.32 1.15 -4.83
CA ILE A 21 5.14 -0.29 -5.06
C ILE A 21 3.83 -0.77 -4.46
N VAL A 22 3.59 -0.40 -3.20
CA VAL A 22 2.40 -0.82 -2.47
C VAL A 22 1.13 -0.24 -3.08
N GLY A 23 1.14 1.06 -3.38
CA GLY A 23 -0.02 1.72 -3.97
C GLY A 23 -0.40 1.14 -5.33
N THR A 24 0.59 0.85 -6.16
CA THR A 24 0.37 0.26 -7.47
C THR A 24 -0.15 -1.18 -7.34
N ALA A 25 0.46 -1.98 -6.47
CA ALA A 25 0.04 -3.37 -6.26
C ALA A 25 -1.40 -3.43 -5.75
N ALA A 26 -1.73 -2.60 -4.76
CA ALA A 26 -3.07 -2.59 -4.17
C ALA A 26 -4.12 -2.12 -5.18
N SER A 27 -3.83 -1.08 -5.96
CA SER A 27 -4.78 -0.53 -6.92
C SER A 27 -5.09 -1.49 -8.07
N ASN A 28 -4.21 -2.45 -8.34
CA ASN A 28 -4.42 -3.45 -9.38
C ASN A 28 -5.18 -4.69 -8.91
N CYS A 29 -5.47 -4.80 -7.62
CA CYS A 29 -6.22 -5.93 -7.10
C CYS A 29 -7.68 -5.87 -7.53
N PHE A 30 -8.28 -7.06 -7.75
CA PHE A 30 -9.69 -7.17 -8.11
C PHE A 30 -10.58 -6.56 -7.03
N GLY A 31 -11.58 -5.80 -7.45
CA GLY A 31 -12.54 -5.16 -6.55
C GLY A 31 -12.09 -3.81 -6.00
N VAL A 32 -10.85 -3.41 -6.26
CA VAL A 32 -10.33 -2.12 -5.84
C VAL A 32 -10.57 -1.10 -6.96
N LYS A 33 -11.32 -0.05 -6.66
CA LYS A 33 -11.51 1.08 -7.57
C LYS A 33 -10.22 1.89 -7.68
N GLY A 34 -9.54 2.05 -6.56
CA GLY A 34 -8.26 2.76 -6.49
C GLY A 34 -7.90 3.11 -5.06
N MET A 35 -6.82 3.85 -4.93
CA MET A 35 -6.35 4.35 -3.65
C MET A 35 -7.13 5.60 -3.23
N ALA A 36 -7.18 5.86 -1.93
CA ALA A 36 -7.92 6.99 -1.38
C ALA A 36 -7.02 7.86 -0.51
N ALA A 37 -7.32 9.14 -0.47
CA ALA A 37 -6.73 10.05 0.48
C ALA A 37 -7.81 11.01 0.98
N ARG A 38 -7.72 11.37 2.26
CA ARG A 38 -8.64 12.33 2.87
C ARG A 38 -8.25 13.74 2.47
N SER A 39 -9.25 14.53 2.03
CA SER A 39 -9.04 15.95 1.79
C SER A 39 -8.84 16.70 3.10
N LEU A 40 -7.83 17.56 3.16
CA LEU A 40 -7.57 18.38 4.35
C LEU A 40 -8.58 19.52 4.51
N THR A 41 -9.27 19.90 3.44
CA THR A 41 -10.18 21.04 3.44
C THR A 41 -11.62 20.68 3.79
N ASP A 42 -12.12 19.54 3.30
CA ASP A 42 -13.52 19.15 3.48
C ASP A 42 -13.73 17.84 4.22
N GLY A 43 -12.66 17.14 4.54
CA GLY A 43 -12.74 15.87 5.28
C GLY A 43 -13.27 14.70 4.47
N VAL A 44 -13.47 14.88 3.19
CA VAL A 44 -14.01 13.83 2.30
C VAL A 44 -12.86 13.03 1.71
N TYR A 45 -13.03 11.71 1.61
CA TYR A 45 -12.05 10.85 0.95
C TYR A 45 -12.20 10.98 -0.56
N HIS A 46 -11.08 11.16 -1.24
CA HIS A 46 -11.02 11.27 -2.69
C HIS A 46 -10.27 10.11 -3.29
N LEU A 47 -10.75 9.64 -4.46
CA LEU A 47 -10.06 8.66 -5.26
C LEU A 47 -8.79 9.30 -5.83
N LEU A 48 -7.65 8.68 -5.55
CA LEU A 48 -6.37 9.18 -6.05
C LEU A 48 -6.17 8.79 -7.51
N ARG A 49 -5.56 9.69 -8.26
CA ARG A 49 -5.13 9.41 -9.63
C ARG A 49 -4.01 8.38 -9.62
N LYS A 50 -3.82 7.70 -10.74
CA LYS A 50 -2.81 6.65 -10.88
C LYS A 50 -1.40 7.11 -10.50
N GLU A 51 -1.05 8.34 -10.84
CA GLU A 51 0.25 8.92 -10.53
C GLU A 51 0.41 9.36 -9.06
N SER A 52 -0.68 9.31 -8.29
CA SER A 52 -0.68 9.73 -6.88
C SER A 52 -1.03 8.59 -5.91
N VAL A 53 -0.95 7.33 -6.36
CA VAL A 53 -1.34 6.18 -5.53
C VAL A 53 -0.56 6.09 -4.24
N SER A 54 0.68 6.56 -4.22
CA SER A 54 1.53 6.55 -3.03
C SER A 54 0.96 7.37 -1.86
N LYS A 55 0.11 8.34 -2.13
CA LYS A 55 -0.51 9.18 -1.10
C LYS A 55 -1.54 8.43 -0.26
N GLY A 56 -2.02 7.29 -0.75
CA GLY A 56 -2.93 6.42 0.01
C GLY A 56 -2.21 5.40 0.88
N VAL A 57 -0.89 5.44 0.95
CA VAL A 57 -0.06 4.45 1.64
C VAL A 57 0.78 5.12 2.71
N HIS A 58 0.77 4.53 3.91
CA HIS A 58 1.67 4.91 4.98
C HIS A 58 2.54 3.71 5.35
N VAL A 59 3.85 3.93 5.43
CA VAL A 59 4.82 2.88 5.76
C VAL A 59 5.53 3.26 7.06
N GLU A 60 5.54 2.34 8.01
CA GLU A 60 6.28 2.48 9.26
C GLU A 60 7.46 1.51 9.26
N PHE A 61 8.65 2.04 9.50
CA PHE A 61 9.88 1.25 9.58
C PHE A 61 10.15 0.85 11.02
N HIS A 62 10.46 -0.43 11.23
CA HIS A 62 10.77 -0.98 12.55
C HIS A 62 12.27 -1.21 12.70
N GLU A 63 12.73 -1.32 13.96
CA GLU A 63 14.15 -1.48 14.29
C GLU A 63 14.74 -2.79 13.77
N ASP A 64 13.92 -3.81 13.57
CA ASP A 64 14.33 -5.13 13.08
C ASP A 64 14.37 -5.24 11.56
N ASP A 65 14.33 -4.10 10.85
CA ASP A 65 14.31 -4.02 9.38
C ASP A 65 13.05 -4.60 8.74
N THR A 66 11.96 -4.70 9.50
CA THR A 66 10.64 -4.99 8.97
C THR A 66 9.85 -3.70 8.78
N ILE A 67 8.76 -3.78 8.03
CA ILE A 67 7.86 -2.65 7.83
C ILE A 67 6.43 -3.04 8.13
N SER A 68 5.64 -2.06 8.56
CA SER A 68 4.18 -2.15 8.63
C SER A 68 3.60 -1.16 7.64
N ILE A 69 2.50 -1.55 7.01
CA ILE A 69 1.89 -0.79 5.92
C ILE A 69 0.43 -0.55 6.23
N ASP A 70 0.00 0.70 6.10
CA ASP A 70 -1.41 1.07 6.15
C ASP A 70 -1.81 1.57 4.77
N LEU A 71 -2.91 1.04 4.23
CA LEU A 71 -3.43 1.46 2.94
C LEU A 71 -4.86 1.93 3.06
N HIS A 72 -5.19 2.94 2.27
CA HIS A 72 -6.55 3.47 2.17
C HIS A 72 -7.05 3.24 0.75
N ILE A 73 -8.19 2.56 0.61
CA ILE A 73 -8.75 2.19 -0.69
C ILE A 73 -10.21 2.59 -0.82
N ILE A 74 -10.63 2.69 -2.08
CA ILE A 74 -12.04 2.77 -2.47
C ILE A 74 -12.31 1.49 -3.26
N VAL A 75 -13.40 0.82 -2.92
CA VAL A 75 -13.77 -0.46 -3.54
C VAL A 75 -14.95 -0.30 -4.48
N ASP A 76 -15.11 -1.25 -5.38
CA ASP A 76 -16.28 -1.34 -6.24
C ASP A 76 -17.49 -1.81 -5.43
N ASN A 77 -18.67 -1.33 -5.83
CA ASN A 77 -19.91 -1.74 -5.18
C ASN A 77 -20.17 -3.24 -5.39
N GLY A 78 -20.61 -3.89 -4.33
CA GLY A 78 -21.02 -5.30 -4.38
C GLY A 78 -19.89 -6.32 -4.17
N VAL A 79 -18.65 -5.88 -3.92
CA VAL A 79 -17.55 -6.81 -3.65
C VAL A 79 -17.59 -7.34 -2.22
N ASN A 80 -16.99 -8.50 -2.01
CA ASN A 80 -16.78 -9.04 -0.67
C ASN A 80 -15.55 -8.36 -0.06
N LEU A 81 -15.76 -7.54 0.98
CA LEU A 81 -14.69 -6.72 1.55
C LEU A 81 -13.60 -7.57 2.19
N ASN A 82 -13.94 -8.68 2.86
CA ASN A 82 -12.95 -9.56 3.47
C ASN A 82 -12.08 -10.24 2.41
N ALA A 83 -12.68 -10.66 1.30
CA ALA A 83 -11.94 -11.28 0.20
C ALA A 83 -11.00 -10.29 -0.47
N VAL A 84 -11.47 -9.07 -0.72
CA VAL A 84 -10.65 -8.01 -1.29
C VAL A 84 -9.48 -7.68 -0.38
N GLY A 85 -9.75 -7.51 0.91
CA GLY A 85 -8.71 -7.22 1.90
C GLY A 85 -7.64 -8.31 1.98
N ALA A 86 -8.06 -9.57 2.02
CA ALA A 86 -7.14 -10.70 2.07
C ALA A 86 -6.26 -10.77 0.81
N SER A 87 -6.85 -10.51 -0.35
CA SER A 87 -6.12 -10.48 -1.62
C SER A 87 -5.06 -9.36 -1.64
N ILE A 88 -5.42 -8.18 -1.16
CA ILE A 88 -4.49 -7.05 -1.07
C ILE A 88 -3.33 -7.38 -0.15
N ILE A 89 -3.61 -7.89 1.04
CA ILE A 89 -2.58 -8.23 2.02
C ILE A 89 -1.57 -9.21 1.43
N SER A 90 -2.08 -10.25 0.78
CA SER A 90 -1.23 -11.27 0.14
C SER A 90 -0.38 -10.68 -0.97
N GLU A 91 -0.98 -9.91 -1.87
CA GLU A 91 -0.30 -9.31 -3.02
C GLU A 91 0.75 -8.29 -2.59
N VAL A 92 0.43 -7.43 -1.63
CA VAL A 92 1.36 -6.41 -1.14
C VAL A 92 2.58 -7.06 -0.48
N ARG A 93 2.37 -8.06 0.38
CA ARG A 93 3.46 -8.80 1.00
C ARG A 93 4.37 -9.43 -0.06
N TYR A 94 3.77 -10.05 -1.06
CA TYR A 94 4.51 -10.72 -2.12
C TYR A 94 5.36 -9.73 -2.92
N VAL A 95 4.74 -8.67 -3.41
CA VAL A 95 5.41 -7.68 -4.27
C VAL A 95 6.54 -6.96 -3.53
N VAL A 96 6.29 -6.54 -2.28
CA VAL A 96 7.31 -5.86 -1.47
C VAL A 96 8.51 -6.79 -1.24
N ASN A 97 8.26 -8.03 -0.83
CA ASN A 97 9.32 -8.98 -0.58
C ASN A 97 10.13 -9.30 -1.85
N GLN A 98 9.44 -9.53 -2.96
CA GLN A 98 10.12 -9.87 -4.23
C GLN A 98 10.93 -8.69 -4.79
N THR A 99 10.43 -7.47 -4.65
CA THR A 99 11.07 -6.30 -5.24
C THR A 99 12.20 -5.78 -4.36
N THR A 100 12.00 -5.75 -3.04
CA THR A 100 12.93 -5.09 -2.11
C THR A 100 13.64 -6.04 -1.15
N GLY A 101 13.19 -7.27 -1.03
CA GLY A 101 13.72 -8.21 -0.04
C GLY A 101 13.27 -7.93 1.39
N THR A 102 12.44 -6.91 1.60
CA THR A 102 12.00 -6.49 2.93
C THR A 102 10.86 -7.38 3.43
N GLN A 103 10.92 -7.75 4.72
CA GLN A 103 9.84 -8.49 5.38
C GLN A 103 8.75 -7.51 5.84
N VAL A 104 7.52 -7.85 5.57
CA VAL A 104 6.35 -7.04 5.97
C VAL A 104 5.75 -7.66 7.22
N ARG A 105 5.73 -6.89 8.32
CA ARG A 105 5.18 -7.33 9.60
C ARG A 105 3.66 -7.36 9.57
N ALA A 106 3.04 -6.31 9.04
CA ALA A 106 1.59 -6.18 8.98
C ALA A 106 1.18 -5.32 7.80
N VAL A 107 0.02 -5.65 7.22
CA VAL A 107 -0.63 -4.82 6.21
C VAL A 107 -2.05 -4.57 6.72
N ASN A 108 -2.38 -3.30 6.96
CA ASN A 108 -3.71 -2.88 7.40
C ASN A 108 -4.42 -2.20 6.25
N VAL A 109 -5.58 -2.70 5.87
CA VAL A 109 -6.35 -2.18 4.75
C VAL A 109 -7.56 -1.43 5.30
N TYR A 110 -7.65 -0.16 4.98
CA TYR A 110 -8.78 0.69 5.34
C TYR A 110 -9.64 0.92 4.11
N VAL A 111 -10.87 0.41 4.16
CA VAL A 111 -11.85 0.63 3.09
C VAL A 111 -12.59 1.91 3.43
N ASP A 112 -12.18 3.00 2.81
CA ASP A 112 -12.69 4.34 3.16
C ASP A 112 -14.00 4.68 2.47
N SER A 113 -14.27 4.07 1.32
CA SER A 113 -15.48 4.34 0.57
C SER A 113 -15.78 3.20 -0.40
N MET A 114 -17.03 3.15 -0.83
CA MET A 114 -17.51 2.21 -1.85
C MET A 114 -18.06 3.01 -3.01
N SER A 115 -17.64 2.66 -4.21
CA SER A 115 -18.12 3.33 -5.41
C SER A 115 -19.57 2.98 -5.66
N ILE A 116 -20.40 3.99 -5.94
CA ILE A 116 -21.82 3.83 -6.27
C ILE A 116 -21.99 3.94 -7.78
N GLY A 117 -22.10 2.84 -8.44
CA GLY A 117 -22.35 2.84 -9.87
C GLY A 117 -21.24 2.37 -10.74
#